data_1c353fe2a6c1542d8940f3bc594f264c
#
_entry.id   1c353fe2a6c1542d8940f3bc594f264c
#
_cell.length_a   1.000
_cell.length_b   1.000
_cell.length_c   1.000
_cell.angle_alpha   90.00
_cell.angle_beta   90.00
_cell.angle_gamma   90.00
#
_symmetry.space_group_name_H-M   'P 1'
#
loop_
_entity.id
_entity.type
_entity.pdbx_description
1 polymer ?
#
loop_
_entity_poly.entity_id
_entity_poly.type
_entity_poly.pdbx_seq_one_letter_code
_entity_poly.pdbx_strand_id
1 'polypeptide(L)'
;SSRGLGDVYKRQVMGICNGFQILVESGLVPGVLLRNKYLQFICKNVHVKVDNIDNTFFKNLDKKVLEFHIAHNEGNYFCTNDQLKEIEDNNQIAIYYCDQNGNTNDQINPNGSIKNIAGIFNKEKNVLGMMPHPERMIDESLSGEDGSIFFKNLLNNIK
;
A
#
# COMPACT_ATOMS: atom_id res chain seq x y z
N SER A 1 -12.61 10.02 -31.87
CA SER A 1 -13.58 9.37 -30.99
C SER A 1 -13.12 9.45 -29.55
N SER A 2 -13.91 10.08 -28.70
CA SER A 2 -13.64 10.37 -27.28
C SER A 2 -13.61 9.12 -26.38
N ARG A 3 -13.77 7.93 -26.94
CA ARG A 3 -13.76 6.65 -26.17
C ARG A 3 -12.40 6.29 -25.58
N GLY A 4 -11.29 6.71 -26.17
CA GLY A 4 -9.95 6.37 -25.69
C GLY A 4 -9.50 7.13 -24.44
N LEU A 5 -9.91 8.37 -24.24
CA LEU A 5 -9.52 9.21 -23.10
C LEU A 5 -10.28 8.84 -21.81
N GLY A 6 -11.57 8.51 -21.90
CA GLY A 6 -12.38 8.08 -20.74
C GLY A 6 -11.93 6.74 -20.15
N ASP A 7 -11.41 5.83 -20.96
CA ASP A 7 -10.94 4.53 -20.50
C ASP A 7 -9.55 4.60 -19.83
N VAL A 8 -8.70 5.56 -20.21
CA VAL A 8 -7.39 5.76 -19.58
C VAL A 8 -7.53 6.20 -18.11
N TYR A 9 -8.51 7.04 -17.80
CA TYR A 9 -8.76 7.50 -16.43
C TYR A 9 -9.40 6.45 -15.51
N LYS A 10 -9.95 5.38 -16.06
CA LYS A 10 -10.56 4.27 -15.30
C LYS A 10 -9.61 3.12 -15.00
N ARG A 11 -8.42 3.11 -15.60
CA ARG A 11 -7.45 2.03 -15.38
C ARG A 11 -6.80 2.16 -14.02
N GLN A 12 -6.75 1.05 -13.28
CA GLN A 12 -6.08 0.95 -12.01
C GLN A 12 -4.74 0.24 -12.20
N VAL A 13 -3.70 0.73 -11.53
CA VAL A 13 -2.38 0.10 -11.49
C VAL A 13 -2.01 -0.17 -10.05
N MET A 14 -1.57 -1.37 -9.76
CA MET A 14 -1.09 -1.75 -8.43
C MET A 14 0.32 -2.34 -8.53
N GLY A 15 1.25 -1.77 -7.80
CA GLY A 15 2.61 -2.27 -7.67
C GLY A 15 2.87 -2.80 -6.26
N ILE A 16 3.18 -4.09 -6.16
CA ILE A 16 3.46 -4.77 -4.88
C ILE A 16 4.96 -5.03 -4.78
N CYS A 17 5.58 -4.68 -3.67
CA CYS A 17 6.99 -4.90 -3.38
C CYS A 17 7.91 -4.33 -4.47
N ASN A 18 8.52 -5.16 -5.32
CA ASN A 18 9.31 -4.70 -6.47
C ASN A 18 8.48 -3.85 -7.45
N GLY A 19 7.18 -4.13 -7.59
CA GLY A 19 6.27 -3.28 -8.35
C GLY A 19 6.13 -1.88 -7.77
N PHE A 20 6.09 -1.75 -6.45
CA PHE A 20 6.11 -0.45 -5.78
C PHE A 20 7.42 0.30 -6.07
N GLN A 21 8.57 -0.39 -6.03
CA GLN A 21 9.86 0.21 -6.38
C GLN A 21 9.85 0.76 -7.82
N ILE A 22 9.33 -0.01 -8.77
CA ILE A 22 9.19 0.44 -10.17
C ILE A 22 8.32 1.70 -10.26
N LEU A 23 7.22 1.76 -9.51
CA LEU A 23 6.32 2.93 -9.49
C LEU A 23 7.00 4.19 -8.95
N VAL A 24 7.81 4.10 -7.90
CA VAL A 24 8.54 5.27 -7.37
C VAL A 24 9.70 5.67 -8.29
N GLU A 25 10.42 4.72 -8.84
CA GLU A 25 11.53 4.98 -9.77
C GLU A 25 11.06 5.60 -11.10
N SER A 26 9.87 5.21 -11.57
CA SER A 26 9.24 5.81 -12.75
C SER A 26 8.54 7.14 -12.50
N GLY A 27 8.46 7.59 -11.25
CA GLY A 27 7.78 8.83 -10.87
C GLY A 27 6.24 8.75 -10.89
N LEU A 28 5.66 7.57 -11.00
CA LEU A 28 4.19 7.38 -10.98
C LEU A 28 3.59 7.56 -9.59
N VAL A 29 4.36 7.30 -8.54
CA VAL A 29 4.03 7.65 -7.16
C VAL A 29 5.22 8.39 -6.52
N PRO A 30 4.98 9.29 -5.55
CA PRO A 30 6.04 10.07 -4.92
C PRO A 30 6.89 9.25 -3.96
N GLY A 31 8.09 9.74 -3.64
CA GLY A 31 8.99 9.15 -2.65
C GLY A 31 10.04 8.22 -3.24
N VAL A 32 10.71 7.51 -2.35
CA VAL A 32 11.72 6.50 -2.67
C VAL A 32 11.65 5.34 -1.70
N LEU A 33 12.12 4.16 -2.11
CA LEU A 33 12.30 3.02 -1.23
C LEU A 33 13.78 2.85 -0.91
N LEU A 34 14.10 2.81 0.36
CA LEU A 34 15.45 2.64 0.88
C LEU A 34 15.59 1.25 1.51
N ARG A 35 16.82 0.87 1.82
CA ARG A 35 17.10 -0.33 2.61
C ARG A 35 16.41 -0.26 3.97
N ASN A 36 15.96 -1.42 4.45
CA ASN A 36 15.37 -1.54 5.78
C ASN A 36 16.29 -0.96 6.85
N LYS A 37 15.72 -0.32 7.85
CA LYS A 37 16.43 0.38 8.93
C LYS A 37 17.58 -0.42 9.56
N TYR A 38 17.39 -1.74 9.69
CA TYR A 38 18.38 -2.62 10.32
C TYR A 38 19.23 -3.39 9.30
N LEU A 39 19.17 -3.04 8.02
CA LEU A 39 19.91 -3.67 6.92
C LEU A 39 19.68 -5.18 6.81
N GLN A 40 18.51 -5.64 7.21
CA GLN A 40 18.14 -7.06 7.22
C GLN A 40 16.94 -7.30 6.30
N PHE A 41 16.93 -8.48 5.69
CA PHE A 41 15.75 -8.99 5.01
C PHE A 41 14.67 -9.31 6.06
N ILE A 42 13.46 -8.80 5.83
CA ILE A 42 12.31 -8.99 6.73
C ILE A 42 11.30 -9.87 6.03
N CYS A 43 10.91 -10.96 6.69
CA CYS A 43 9.92 -11.91 6.20
C CYS A 43 8.97 -12.25 7.35
N LYS A 44 7.79 -11.65 7.38
CA LYS A 44 6.80 -11.86 8.45
C LYS A 44 5.42 -11.34 8.06
N ASN A 45 4.41 -11.74 8.82
CA ASN A 45 3.11 -11.10 8.76
C ASN A 45 3.11 -9.76 9.51
N VAL A 46 2.40 -8.80 8.98
CA VAL A 46 2.20 -7.46 9.54
C VAL A 46 0.74 -7.07 9.43
N HIS A 47 0.28 -6.25 10.36
CA HIS A 47 -1.02 -5.60 10.23
C HIS A 47 -0.87 -4.26 9.52
N VAL A 48 -1.80 -3.95 8.65
CA VAL A 48 -1.91 -2.66 7.96
C VAL A 48 -3.30 -2.07 8.17
N LYS A 49 -3.33 -0.78 8.43
CA LYS A 49 -4.57 0.00 8.55
C LYS A 49 -4.81 0.75 7.25
N VAL A 50 -6.00 0.62 6.69
CA VAL A 50 -6.46 1.43 5.57
C VAL A 50 -6.79 2.83 6.08
N ASP A 51 -6.14 3.85 5.50
CA ASP A 51 -6.36 5.25 5.87
C ASP A 51 -7.45 5.90 5.02
N ASN A 52 -7.37 5.72 3.72
CA ASN A 52 -8.26 6.36 2.77
C ASN A 52 -9.06 5.31 1.99
N ILE A 53 -10.40 5.39 2.12
CA ILE A 53 -11.35 4.51 1.41
C ILE A 53 -11.99 5.19 0.19
N ASP A 54 -11.74 6.47 -0.05
CA ASP A 54 -12.28 7.21 -1.21
C ASP A 54 -11.45 6.96 -2.46
N ASN A 55 -11.39 5.70 -2.86
CA ASN A 55 -10.67 5.23 -4.03
C ASN A 55 -11.17 3.84 -4.44
N THR A 56 -10.86 3.41 -5.65
CA THR A 56 -11.30 2.12 -6.19
C THR A 56 -10.72 0.91 -5.43
N PHE A 57 -9.50 1.03 -4.88
CA PHE A 57 -8.83 -0.10 -4.23
C PHE A 57 -9.47 -0.51 -2.90
N PHE A 58 -9.90 0.47 -2.09
CA PHE A 58 -10.39 0.23 -0.73
C PHE A 58 -11.85 0.66 -0.49
N LYS A 59 -12.52 1.22 -1.49
CA LYS A 59 -13.95 1.56 -1.40
C LYS A 59 -14.76 0.33 -1.00
N ASN A 60 -15.72 0.53 -0.09
CA ASN A 60 -16.61 -0.53 0.43
C ASN A 60 -15.88 -1.67 1.19
N LEU A 61 -14.66 -1.45 1.62
CA LEU A 61 -13.95 -2.42 2.45
C LEU A 61 -14.42 -2.32 3.90
N ASP A 62 -15.07 -3.37 4.40
CA ASP A 62 -15.61 -3.40 5.78
C ASP A 62 -14.51 -3.52 6.82
N LYS A 63 -13.48 -4.31 6.53
CA LYS A 63 -12.34 -4.54 7.43
C LYS A 63 -11.25 -3.50 7.20
N LYS A 64 -11.03 -2.59 8.16
CA LYS A 64 -10.03 -1.51 8.05
C LYS A 64 -8.61 -1.91 8.46
N VAL A 65 -8.46 -2.95 9.26
CA VAL A 65 -7.16 -3.52 9.63
C VAL A 65 -7.03 -4.88 9.00
N LEU A 66 -6.02 -5.04 8.15
CA LEU A 66 -5.77 -6.27 7.38
C LEU A 66 -4.42 -6.84 7.80
N GLU A 67 -4.30 -8.16 7.79
CA GLU A 67 -3.04 -8.85 7.95
C GLU A 67 -2.48 -9.24 6.58
N PHE A 68 -1.26 -8.79 6.28
CA PHE A 68 -0.55 -9.13 5.06
C PHE A 68 0.86 -9.63 5.36
N HIS A 69 1.46 -10.29 4.38
CA HIS A 69 2.83 -10.75 4.46
C HIS A 69 3.79 -9.72 3.88
N ILE A 70 4.95 -9.51 4.51
CA ILE A 70 6.06 -8.74 3.95
C ILE A 70 7.28 -9.64 3.77
N ALA A 71 8.00 -9.44 2.66
CA ALA A 71 9.24 -10.13 2.35
C ALA A 71 10.12 -9.22 1.50
N HIS A 72 10.97 -8.40 2.15
CA HIS A 72 11.77 -7.39 1.46
C HIS A 72 13.05 -7.01 2.22
N ASN A 73 14.04 -6.52 1.49
CA ASN A 73 15.26 -5.91 1.99
C ASN A 73 15.25 -4.37 1.86
N GLU A 74 14.47 -3.87 0.92
CA GLU A 74 14.34 -2.45 0.58
C GLU A 74 12.85 -2.05 0.62
N GLY A 75 12.30 -1.87 1.82
CA GLY A 75 10.91 -1.51 2.03
C GLY A 75 10.72 -0.26 2.88
N ASN A 76 11.79 0.42 3.22
CA ASN A 76 11.78 1.66 3.99
C ASN A 76 11.37 2.82 3.08
N TYR A 77 10.08 3.16 3.10
CA TYR A 77 9.57 4.31 2.34
C TYR A 77 10.05 5.62 2.95
N PHE A 78 10.62 6.45 2.11
CA PHE A 78 11.15 7.76 2.49
C PHE A 78 10.67 8.85 1.52
N CYS A 79 10.38 10.03 2.07
CA CYS A 79 10.15 11.25 1.31
C CYS A 79 10.63 12.47 2.13
N THR A 80 10.85 13.59 1.46
CA THR A 80 11.20 14.85 2.14
C THR A 80 10.01 15.39 2.93
N ASN A 81 10.23 16.30 3.87
CA ASN A 81 9.15 16.92 4.64
C ASN A 81 8.15 17.67 3.75
N ASP A 82 8.60 18.33 2.68
CA ASP A 82 7.74 19.03 1.74
C ASP A 82 6.88 18.03 0.93
N GLN A 83 7.50 16.94 0.48
CA GLN A 83 6.76 15.86 -0.19
C GLN A 83 5.75 15.20 0.76
N LEU A 84 6.13 14.95 2.02
CA LEU A 84 5.24 14.36 3.01
C LEU A 84 4.01 15.24 3.24
N LYS A 85 4.21 16.54 3.37
CA LYS A 85 3.11 17.49 3.51
C LYS A 85 2.18 17.45 2.29
N GLU A 86 2.73 17.46 1.07
CA GLU A 86 1.93 17.35 -0.16
C GLU A 86 1.14 16.04 -0.22
N ILE A 87 1.77 14.93 0.17
CA ILE A 87 1.16 13.60 0.23
C ILE A 87 -0.02 13.59 1.23
N GLU A 88 0.16 14.20 2.39
CA GLU A 88 -0.88 14.31 3.42
C GLU A 88 -2.02 15.24 2.97
N ASP A 89 -1.69 16.41 2.43
CA ASP A 89 -2.68 17.38 1.94
C ASP A 89 -3.54 16.81 0.79
N ASN A 90 -2.99 15.94 -0.03
CA ASN A 90 -3.69 15.26 -1.13
C ASN A 90 -4.33 13.92 -0.73
N ASN A 91 -4.25 13.51 0.54
CA ASN A 91 -4.75 12.20 1.03
C ASN A 91 -4.21 11.01 0.21
N GLN A 92 -2.91 11.01 -0.10
CA GLN A 92 -2.26 9.99 -0.92
C GLN A 92 -1.78 8.77 -0.12
N ILE A 93 -1.83 8.79 1.22
CA ILE A 93 -1.44 7.63 2.02
C ILE A 93 -2.56 6.60 1.94
N ALA A 94 -2.21 5.39 1.50
CA ALA A 94 -3.13 4.30 1.31
C ALA A 94 -3.30 3.45 2.56
N ILE A 95 -2.18 2.98 3.09
CA ILE A 95 -2.13 2.09 4.25
C ILE A 95 -0.92 2.41 5.13
N TYR A 96 -1.09 2.19 6.44
CA TYR A 96 -0.04 2.30 7.45
C TYR A 96 0.25 0.93 8.07
N TYR A 97 1.49 0.67 8.46
CA TYR A 97 1.79 -0.40 9.41
C TYR A 97 1.18 -0.09 10.76
N CYS A 98 0.51 -1.05 11.36
CA CYS A 98 -0.16 -0.89 12.66
C CYS A 98 -0.09 -2.19 13.47
N ASP A 99 -0.58 -2.14 14.71
CA ASP A 99 -0.87 -3.34 15.48
C ASP A 99 -2.23 -3.95 15.08
N GLN A 100 -2.59 -5.07 15.69
CA GLN A 100 -3.88 -5.75 15.43
C GLN A 100 -5.11 -4.90 15.76
N ASN A 101 -4.95 -3.84 16.57
CA ASN A 101 -6.03 -2.92 16.96
C ASN A 101 -6.05 -1.66 16.08
N GLY A 102 -5.12 -1.53 15.13
CA GLY A 102 -5.00 -0.38 14.24
C GLY A 102 -4.23 0.81 14.83
N ASN A 103 -3.51 0.62 15.94
CA ASN A 103 -2.66 1.66 16.51
C ASN A 103 -1.32 1.71 15.78
N THR A 104 -0.82 2.92 15.54
CA THR A 104 0.47 3.16 14.89
C THR A 104 1.48 3.72 15.90
N ASN A 105 2.67 3.15 15.95
CA ASN A 105 3.79 3.66 16.74
C ASN A 105 5.12 3.20 16.13
N ASP A 106 6.24 3.74 16.60
CA ASP A 106 7.55 3.43 16.05
C ASP A 106 8.01 1.99 16.34
N GLN A 107 7.48 1.34 17.39
CA GLN A 107 7.87 -0.01 17.78
C GLN A 107 7.31 -1.08 16.83
N ILE A 108 6.16 -0.80 16.22
CA ILE A 108 5.53 -1.71 15.24
C ILE A 108 6.03 -1.48 13.81
N ASN A 109 6.78 -0.42 13.56
CA ASN A 109 7.35 -0.14 12.25
C ASN A 109 8.38 -1.22 11.86
N PRO A 110 8.11 -2.04 10.83
CA PRO A 110 8.98 -3.19 10.56
C PRO A 110 10.29 -2.80 9.87
N ASN A 111 10.32 -1.71 9.12
CA ASN A 111 11.38 -1.42 8.15
C ASN A 111 11.95 0.00 8.21
N GLY A 112 11.39 0.88 9.04
CA GLY A 112 11.81 2.26 9.19
C GLY A 112 11.08 3.26 8.30
N SER A 113 10.03 2.86 7.59
CA SER A 113 9.21 3.74 6.75
C SER A 113 8.74 4.97 7.50
N ILE A 114 8.83 6.14 6.86
CA ILE A 114 8.38 7.39 7.45
C ILE A 114 6.90 7.29 7.85
N LYS A 115 6.57 7.71 9.08
CA LYS A 115 5.20 7.64 9.65
C LYS A 115 4.51 6.28 9.51
N ASN A 116 5.24 5.17 9.48
CA ASN A 116 4.69 3.83 9.28
C ASN A 116 3.98 3.63 7.93
N ILE A 117 4.26 4.43 6.92
CA ILE A 117 3.64 4.30 5.60
C ILE A 117 4.02 2.95 4.98
N ALA A 118 3.02 2.14 4.65
CA ALA A 118 3.18 0.83 4.02
C ALA A 118 2.76 0.83 2.54
N GLY A 119 1.98 1.83 2.13
CA GLY A 119 1.53 2.02 0.75
C GLY A 119 1.02 3.42 0.48
N ILE A 120 1.13 3.84 -0.78
CA ILE A 120 0.86 5.21 -1.22
C ILE A 120 0.17 5.23 -2.58
N PHE A 121 -0.65 6.25 -2.79
CA PHE A 121 -1.28 6.55 -4.07
C PHE A 121 -0.55 7.65 -4.86
N ASN A 122 -0.78 7.69 -6.17
CA ASN A 122 -0.62 8.93 -6.94
C ASN A 122 -1.76 9.92 -6.59
N LYS A 123 -1.70 11.14 -7.12
CA LYS A 123 -2.72 12.19 -6.83
C LYS A 123 -4.14 11.78 -7.26
N GLU A 124 -4.26 11.10 -8.39
CA GLU A 124 -5.53 10.63 -8.96
C GLU A 124 -6.09 9.38 -8.29
N LYS A 125 -5.32 8.77 -7.39
CA LYS A 125 -5.67 7.54 -6.64
C LYS A 125 -6.05 6.34 -7.54
N ASN A 126 -5.48 6.31 -8.74
CA ASN A 126 -5.61 5.19 -9.67
C ASN A 126 -4.33 4.34 -9.78
N VAL A 127 -3.24 4.77 -9.14
CA VAL A 127 -2.00 4.01 -9.00
C VAL A 127 -1.70 3.82 -7.52
N LEU A 128 -1.58 2.56 -7.10
CA LEU A 128 -1.24 2.15 -5.73
C LEU A 128 0.09 1.44 -5.70
N GLY A 129 1.03 1.95 -4.92
CA GLY A 129 2.26 1.24 -4.54
C GLY A 129 2.18 0.77 -3.09
N MET A 130 2.53 -0.49 -2.82
CA MET A 130 2.55 -1.03 -1.47
C MET A 130 3.63 -2.10 -1.29
N MET A 131 4.23 -2.17 -0.09
CA MET A 131 5.23 -3.19 0.22
C MET A 131 4.65 -4.55 0.61
N PRO A 132 3.55 -4.61 1.40
CA PRO A 132 2.93 -5.88 1.75
C PRO A 132 2.39 -6.64 0.54
N HIS A 133 2.38 -7.98 0.66
CA HIS A 133 1.93 -8.93 -0.34
C HIS A 133 0.54 -9.50 -0.01
N PRO A 134 -0.57 -8.87 -0.43
CA PRO A 134 -1.90 -9.43 -0.19
C PRO A 134 -2.11 -10.77 -0.90
N GLU A 135 -1.44 -11.02 -2.04
CA GLU A 135 -1.52 -12.27 -2.78
C GLU A 135 -0.98 -13.49 -2.03
N ARG A 136 -0.24 -13.27 -0.93
CA ARG A 136 0.26 -14.34 -0.06
C ARG A 136 -0.66 -14.68 1.10
N MET A 137 -1.77 -13.96 1.26
CA MET A 137 -2.77 -14.12 2.33
C MET A 137 -4.15 -14.40 1.72
N ILE A 138 -4.25 -15.45 0.90
CA ILE A 138 -5.45 -15.81 0.15
C ILE A 138 -6.10 -17.14 0.57
N ASP A 139 -5.44 -17.88 1.47
CA ASP A 139 -5.89 -19.18 1.93
C ASP A 139 -5.76 -19.26 3.45
N GLU A 140 -6.89 -19.35 4.15
CA GLU A 140 -6.96 -19.40 5.62
C GLU A 140 -6.18 -20.60 6.19
N SER A 141 -6.17 -21.72 5.46
CA SER A 141 -5.48 -22.94 5.90
C SER A 141 -3.95 -22.84 5.83
N LEU A 142 -3.42 -21.91 5.02
CA LEU A 142 -1.98 -21.76 4.78
C LEU A 142 -1.39 -20.51 5.45
N SER A 143 -2.06 -19.37 5.34
CA SER A 143 -1.46 -18.10 5.73
C SER A 143 -2.45 -17.05 6.26
N GLY A 144 -3.74 -17.17 5.92
CA GLY A 144 -4.79 -16.20 6.20
C GLY A 144 -5.55 -15.79 4.94
N GLU A 145 -6.67 -15.09 5.12
CA GLU A 145 -7.59 -14.76 4.03
C GLU A 145 -7.76 -13.26 3.73
N ASP A 146 -7.06 -12.39 4.44
CA ASP A 146 -7.23 -10.94 4.30
C ASP A 146 -6.87 -10.42 2.90
N GLY A 147 -5.92 -11.06 2.22
CA GLY A 147 -5.63 -10.79 0.82
C GLY A 147 -6.80 -11.18 -0.11
N SER A 148 -7.46 -12.30 0.17
CA SER A 148 -8.66 -12.70 -0.56
C SER A 148 -9.80 -11.69 -0.37
N ILE A 149 -10.00 -11.19 0.84
CA ILE A 149 -10.98 -10.14 1.16
C ILE A 149 -10.67 -8.87 0.35
N PHE A 150 -9.40 -8.44 0.37
CA PHE A 150 -8.96 -7.28 -0.39
C PHE A 150 -9.21 -7.43 -1.89
N PHE A 151 -8.79 -8.53 -2.51
CA PHE A 151 -8.97 -8.74 -3.96
C PHE A 151 -10.43 -8.88 -4.38
N LYS A 152 -11.26 -9.57 -3.60
CA LYS A 152 -12.70 -9.66 -3.86
C LYS A 152 -13.37 -8.30 -3.82
N ASN A 153 -13.01 -7.48 -2.82
CA ASN A 153 -13.48 -6.09 -2.73
C ASN A 153 -13.05 -5.27 -3.95
N LEU A 154 -11.77 -5.33 -4.33
CA LEU A 154 -11.24 -4.63 -5.50
C LEU A 154 -11.98 -5.02 -6.77
N LEU A 155 -12.16 -6.32 -7.03
CA LEU A 155 -12.88 -6.82 -8.20
C LEU A 155 -14.33 -6.32 -8.26
N ASN A 156 -15.00 -6.19 -7.14
CA ASN A 156 -16.36 -5.63 -7.07
C ASN A 156 -16.39 -4.12 -7.38
N ASN A 157 -15.33 -3.40 -7.04
CA ASN A 157 -15.24 -1.96 -7.27
C ASN A 157 -14.85 -1.56 -8.70
N ILE A 158 -14.23 -2.44 -9.48
CA ILE A 158 -13.81 -2.19 -10.86
C ILE A 158 -14.81 -2.67 -11.92
N LYS A 159 -15.88 -3.33 -11.50
CA LYS A 159 -17.02 -3.68 -12.36
C LYS A 159 -17.92 -2.46 -12.55
#